data_078a745961eb76d7c1c052769bd72640
#
_entry.id   078a745961eb76d7c1c052769bd72640
#
_cell.length_a   1.000
_cell.length_b   1.000
_cell.length_c   1.000
_cell.angle_alpha   90.00
_cell.angle_beta   90.00
_cell.angle_gamma   90.00
#
_symmetry.space_group_name_H-M   'P 1'
#
loop_
_entity.id
_entity.type
_entity.pdbx_description
1 polymer ?
#
loop_
_entity_poly.entity_id
_entity_poly.type
_entity_poly.pdbx_seq_one_letter_code
_entity_poly.pdbx_strand_id
1 'polypeptide(L)'
;RRSARTLTTEMKAVLEGPSGGRTLQGPLMLEAPGGLLWQGGVLRGPFRLQPDAYGSWTLLEQVPLERYLEGVVPHEIGAGSPRAALEAQAVLARTWALANSHRFAIDGYHLCSDTQCQVYSDPRQASAAVRQAIRATAGQVLAWNGEPIQAWYHASNGGVMAGGDEAW
;
A
#
# COMPACT_ATOMS: atom_id res chain seq x y z
N ARG A 1 19.89 17.95 -26.66
CA ARG A 1 18.75 18.50 -25.89
C ARG A 1 17.46 17.95 -26.48
N ARG A 2 16.91 16.84 -25.94
CA ARG A 2 15.55 16.38 -26.26
C ARG A 2 14.58 17.17 -25.39
N SER A 3 13.74 17.97 -26.04
CA SER A 3 12.60 18.65 -25.40
C SER A 3 11.66 17.59 -24.88
N ALA A 4 11.42 17.60 -23.57
CA ALA A 4 10.34 16.81 -22.97
C ALA A 4 9.02 17.40 -23.48
N ARG A 5 8.34 16.73 -24.40
CA ARG A 5 6.95 17.00 -24.70
C ARG A 5 6.13 16.55 -23.50
N THR A 6 5.57 17.50 -22.78
CA THR A 6 4.51 17.22 -21.82
C THR A 6 3.31 16.73 -22.63
N LEU A 7 3.10 15.42 -22.64
CA LEU A 7 1.88 14.81 -23.14
C LEU A 7 0.78 15.08 -22.09
N THR A 8 0.10 16.20 -22.20
CA THR A 8 -1.18 16.41 -21.54
C THR A 8 -2.21 15.56 -22.26
N THR A 9 -2.31 14.30 -21.88
CA THR A 9 -3.43 13.47 -22.28
C THR A 9 -4.64 13.95 -21.48
N GLU A 10 -5.57 14.64 -22.14
CA GLU A 10 -6.89 14.92 -21.55
C GLU A 10 -7.63 13.60 -21.37
N MET A 11 -7.43 12.96 -20.22
CA MET A 11 -8.16 11.75 -19.90
C MET A 11 -9.52 12.11 -19.32
N LYS A 12 -10.56 11.64 -19.96
CA LYS A 12 -11.95 11.82 -19.55
C LYS A 12 -12.44 10.50 -18.95
N ALA A 13 -12.85 10.53 -17.67
CA ALA A 13 -13.56 9.42 -17.06
C ALA A 13 -15.06 9.62 -17.26
N VAL A 14 -15.77 8.55 -17.64
CA VAL A 14 -17.23 8.55 -17.70
C VAL A 14 -17.75 7.79 -16.51
N LEU A 15 -18.44 8.48 -15.59
CA LEU A 15 -19.20 7.84 -14.53
C LEU A 15 -20.59 7.52 -15.03
N GLU A 16 -20.89 6.24 -15.16
CA GLU A 16 -22.23 5.77 -15.52
C GLU A 16 -23.05 5.50 -14.26
N GLY A 17 -24.25 6.00 -14.22
CA GLY A 17 -25.19 5.84 -13.11
C GLY A 17 -26.63 5.71 -13.63
N PRO A 18 -27.61 5.46 -12.74
CA PRO A 18 -29.03 5.31 -13.12
C PRO A 18 -29.60 6.52 -13.87
N SER A 19 -28.98 7.71 -13.71
CA SER A 19 -29.40 8.97 -14.33
C SER A 19 -28.62 9.33 -15.61
N GLY A 20 -27.79 8.40 -16.14
CA GLY A 20 -26.94 8.62 -17.33
C GLY A 20 -25.46 8.81 -16.98
N GLY A 21 -24.64 8.93 -18.01
CA GLY A 21 -23.19 9.12 -17.90
C GLY A 21 -22.79 10.58 -17.71
N ARG A 22 -21.83 10.84 -16.84
CA ARG A 22 -21.18 12.14 -16.67
C ARG A 22 -19.69 12.05 -16.98
N THR A 23 -19.23 12.83 -17.93
CA THR A 23 -17.80 12.95 -18.24
C THR A 23 -17.13 13.85 -17.23
N LEU A 24 -16.03 13.40 -16.62
CA LEU A 24 -15.21 14.11 -15.66
C LEU A 24 -13.77 14.18 -16.16
N GLN A 25 -13.09 15.27 -15.85
CA GLN A 25 -11.65 15.42 -16.09
C GLN A 25 -10.90 15.14 -14.77
N GLY A 26 -9.85 14.35 -14.84
CA GLY A 26 -9.04 14.00 -13.66
C GLY A 26 -7.96 15.04 -13.34
N PRO A 27 -7.33 14.93 -12.16
CA PRO A 27 -7.58 13.93 -11.13
C PRO A 27 -8.89 14.16 -10.37
N LEU A 28 -9.52 13.08 -9.91
CA LEU A 28 -10.80 13.12 -9.22
C LEU A 28 -10.63 12.69 -7.78
N MET A 29 -11.20 13.45 -6.84
CA MET A 29 -11.35 13.00 -5.46
C MET A 29 -12.68 12.26 -5.33
N LEU A 30 -12.63 11.05 -4.77
CA LEU A 30 -13.80 10.20 -4.60
C LEU A 30 -14.04 9.95 -3.11
N GLU A 31 -15.28 10.15 -2.70
CA GLU A 31 -15.74 9.79 -1.37
C GLU A 31 -16.78 8.67 -1.49
N ALA A 32 -16.59 7.61 -0.72
CA ALA A 32 -17.49 6.48 -0.66
C ALA A 32 -17.87 6.21 0.80
N PRO A 33 -18.92 6.85 1.34
CA PRO A 33 -19.30 6.71 2.77
C PRO A 33 -19.53 5.26 3.20
N GLY A 34 -20.04 4.41 2.29
CA GLY A 34 -20.20 2.97 2.48
C GLY A 34 -18.93 2.15 2.24
N GLY A 35 -17.88 2.79 1.73
CA GLY A 35 -16.68 2.15 1.20
C GLY A 35 -16.80 1.82 -0.28
N LEU A 36 -15.64 1.63 -0.92
CA LEU A 36 -15.51 1.23 -2.32
C LEU A 36 -15.25 -0.27 -2.38
N LEU A 37 -16.08 -1.02 -3.09
CA LEU A 37 -15.83 -2.44 -3.34
C LEU A 37 -14.74 -2.57 -4.42
N TRP A 38 -13.63 -3.20 -4.06
CA TRP A 38 -12.49 -3.41 -4.95
C TRP A 38 -11.86 -4.77 -4.70
N GLN A 39 -11.73 -5.59 -5.76
CA GLN A 39 -11.12 -6.93 -5.70
C GLN A 39 -11.62 -7.81 -4.54
N GLY A 40 -12.92 -7.76 -4.26
CA GLY A 40 -13.55 -8.55 -3.19
C GLY A 40 -13.41 -7.98 -1.78
N GLY A 41 -12.69 -6.88 -1.59
CA GLY A 41 -12.58 -6.13 -0.34
C GLY A 41 -13.34 -4.81 -0.37
N VAL A 42 -13.47 -4.16 0.77
CA VAL A 42 -14.07 -2.82 0.88
C VAL A 42 -13.05 -1.84 1.44
N LEU A 43 -12.61 -0.95 0.60
CA LEU A 43 -11.71 0.14 0.94
C LEU A 43 -12.51 1.35 1.44
N ARG A 44 -11.93 2.18 2.28
CA ARG A 44 -12.65 3.27 2.95
C ARG A 44 -12.29 4.66 2.46
N GLY A 45 -11.14 4.81 1.81
CA GLY A 45 -10.68 6.10 1.33
C GLY A 45 -10.26 7.08 2.44
N PRO A 46 -10.11 8.35 2.10
CA PRO A 46 -10.48 8.98 0.83
C PRO A 46 -9.68 8.44 -0.37
N PHE A 47 -10.27 8.57 -1.55
CA PHE A 47 -9.67 8.07 -2.78
C PHE A 47 -9.33 9.21 -3.73
N ARG A 48 -8.28 8.99 -4.52
CA ARG A 48 -7.95 9.82 -5.67
C ARG A 48 -7.84 8.94 -6.90
N LEU A 49 -8.57 9.27 -7.95
CA LEU A 49 -8.45 8.66 -9.26
C LEU A 49 -7.68 9.62 -10.16
N GLN A 50 -6.56 9.18 -10.69
CA GLN A 50 -5.68 9.99 -11.53
C GLN A 50 -5.23 9.21 -12.77
N PRO A 51 -4.93 9.90 -13.89
CA PRO A 51 -4.29 9.29 -15.03
C PRO A 51 -2.88 8.83 -14.67
N ASP A 52 -2.45 7.71 -15.24
CA ASP A 52 -1.07 7.22 -15.15
C ASP A 52 -0.27 7.54 -16.42
N ALA A 53 1.03 7.23 -16.38
CA ALA A 53 1.93 7.47 -17.50
C ALA A 53 1.68 6.54 -18.72
N TYR A 54 0.85 5.50 -18.56
CA TYR A 54 0.58 4.48 -19.58
C TYR A 54 -0.74 4.68 -20.31
N GLY A 55 -1.47 5.75 -19.99
CA GLY A 55 -2.76 6.07 -20.60
C GLY A 55 -3.95 5.36 -19.95
N SER A 56 -3.77 4.83 -18.74
CA SER A 56 -4.83 4.28 -17.92
C SER A 56 -5.08 5.10 -16.66
N TRP A 57 -5.86 4.60 -15.72
CA TRP A 57 -6.19 5.30 -14.48
C TRP A 57 -5.73 4.52 -13.27
N THR A 58 -5.11 5.23 -12.34
CA THR A 58 -4.69 4.69 -11.04
C THR A 58 -5.64 5.17 -9.96
N LEU A 59 -6.22 4.21 -9.22
CA LEU A 59 -7.00 4.48 -8.02
C LEU A 59 -6.07 4.45 -6.81
N LEU A 60 -6.02 5.55 -6.08
CA LEU A 60 -5.22 5.70 -4.87
C LEU A 60 -6.14 5.75 -3.65
N GLU A 61 -5.83 4.99 -2.61
CA GLU A 61 -6.43 5.13 -1.29
C GLU A 61 -5.45 5.88 -0.38
N GLN A 62 -5.92 6.90 0.30
CA GLN A 62 -5.17 7.53 1.37
C GLN A 62 -5.50 6.84 2.67
N VAL A 63 -4.52 6.15 3.24
CA VAL A 63 -4.70 5.32 4.44
C VAL A 63 -3.63 5.65 5.49
N PRO A 64 -3.99 5.81 6.78
CA PRO A 64 -3.00 5.93 7.86
C PRO A 64 -2.12 4.67 7.94
N LEU A 65 -0.83 4.84 8.24
CA LEU A 65 0.15 3.75 8.23
C LEU A 65 -0.27 2.56 9.11
N GLU A 66 -0.75 2.80 10.34
CA GLU A 66 -1.17 1.70 11.22
C GLU A 66 -2.37 0.93 10.65
N ARG A 67 -3.27 1.62 9.95
CA ARG A 67 -4.38 0.97 9.26
C ARG A 67 -3.93 0.22 8.01
N TYR A 68 -2.93 0.75 7.28
CA TYR A 68 -2.30 0.03 6.17
C TYR A 68 -1.73 -1.31 6.63
N LEU A 69 -1.08 -1.36 7.80
CA LEU A 69 -0.56 -2.60 8.38
C LEU A 69 -1.65 -3.63 8.69
N GLU A 70 -2.87 -3.19 9.03
CA GLU A 70 -4.00 -4.12 9.19
C GLU A 70 -4.34 -4.86 7.89
N GLY A 71 -4.10 -4.22 6.73
CA GLY A 71 -4.27 -4.83 5.42
C GLY A 71 -3.07 -5.64 4.92
N VAL A 72 -1.88 -5.46 5.50
CA VAL A 72 -0.62 -6.10 5.09
C VAL A 72 -0.28 -7.31 5.96
N VAL A 73 -0.19 -7.13 7.27
CA VAL A 73 0.32 -8.16 8.20
C VAL A 73 -0.38 -9.53 8.06
N PRO A 74 -1.72 -9.60 7.89
CA PRO A 74 -2.38 -10.90 7.74
C PRO A 74 -1.95 -11.67 6.50
N HIS A 75 -1.55 -10.97 5.43
CA HIS A 75 -1.13 -11.58 4.16
C HIS A 75 0.31 -12.05 4.21
N GLU A 76 1.17 -11.33 4.93
CA GLU A 76 2.60 -11.63 4.97
C GLU A 76 2.93 -12.83 5.87
N ILE A 77 2.25 -12.97 7.01
CA ILE A 77 2.59 -14.01 7.98
C ILE A 77 1.41 -14.91 8.39
N GLY A 78 0.19 -14.58 7.96
CA GLY A 78 -1.04 -15.26 8.37
C GLY A 78 -1.61 -14.72 9.68
N ALA A 79 -2.91 -14.47 9.68
CA ALA A 79 -3.63 -13.87 10.82
C ALA A 79 -3.65 -14.71 12.10
N GLY A 80 -3.33 -16.02 12.01
CA GLY A 80 -3.30 -16.97 13.11
C GLY A 80 -1.90 -17.18 13.73
N SER A 81 -0.89 -16.44 13.27
CA SER A 81 0.47 -16.56 13.79
C SER A 81 0.58 -16.17 15.27
N PRO A 82 1.58 -16.70 16.01
CA PRO A 82 1.82 -16.33 17.40
C PRO A 82 1.99 -14.81 17.56
N ARG A 83 1.57 -14.29 18.72
CA ARG A 83 1.58 -12.84 19.02
C ARG A 83 2.93 -12.19 18.74
N ALA A 84 4.03 -12.78 19.21
CA ALA A 84 5.38 -12.24 19.02
C ALA A 84 5.76 -12.17 17.53
N ALA A 85 5.32 -13.14 16.71
CA ALA A 85 5.54 -13.12 15.27
C ALA A 85 4.72 -12.02 14.59
N LEU A 86 3.47 -11.82 14.99
CA LEU A 86 2.63 -10.72 14.50
C LEU A 86 3.21 -9.36 14.87
N GLU A 87 3.73 -9.20 16.08
CA GLU A 87 4.40 -7.98 16.56
C GLU A 87 5.68 -7.71 15.74
N ALA A 88 6.52 -8.74 15.55
CA ALA A 88 7.73 -8.60 14.74
C ALA A 88 7.41 -8.24 13.28
N GLN A 89 6.41 -8.90 12.67
CA GLN A 89 5.98 -8.58 11.31
C GLN A 89 5.42 -7.16 11.18
N ALA A 90 4.68 -6.69 12.19
CA ALA A 90 4.18 -5.32 12.19
C ALA A 90 5.32 -4.29 12.20
N VAL A 91 6.38 -4.54 12.99
CA VAL A 91 7.59 -3.69 13.01
C VAL A 91 8.31 -3.75 11.65
N LEU A 92 8.52 -4.94 11.10
CA LEU A 92 9.17 -5.12 9.78
C LEU A 92 8.40 -4.43 8.67
N ALA A 93 7.09 -4.68 8.57
CA ALA A 93 6.26 -4.10 7.51
C ALA A 93 6.19 -2.58 7.61
N ARG A 94 6.11 -2.02 8.83
CA ARG A 94 6.15 -0.58 9.07
C ARG A 94 7.49 0.02 8.65
N THR A 95 8.59 -0.62 9.02
CA THR A 95 9.94 -0.19 8.66
C THR A 95 10.10 -0.17 7.15
N TRP A 96 9.72 -1.25 6.47
CA TRP A 96 9.81 -1.36 5.03
C TRP A 96 8.96 -0.31 4.32
N ALA A 97 7.72 -0.10 4.76
CA ALA A 97 6.82 0.89 4.17
C ALA A 97 7.38 2.31 4.25
N LEU A 98 7.97 2.69 5.39
CA LEU A 98 8.59 4.00 5.56
C LEU A 98 9.87 4.15 4.73
N ALA A 99 10.75 3.16 4.73
CA ALA A 99 11.98 3.16 3.95
C ALA A 99 11.71 3.24 2.43
N ASN A 100 10.58 2.71 1.97
CA ASN A 100 10.22 2.63 0.55
C ASN A 100 9.11 3.63 0.13
N SER A 101 8.72 4.55 0.99
CA SER A 101 7.62 5.50 0.73
C SER A 101 7.84 6.44 -0.46
N HIS A 102 9.03 6.48 -1.02
CA HIS A 102 9.39 7.31 -2.17
C HIS A 102 9.34 6.57 -3.52
N ARG A 103 9.06 5.23 -3.53
CA ARG A 103 9.17 4.38 -4.75
C ARG A 103 8.37 4.90 -5.94
N PHE A 104 7.19 5.43 -5.70
CA PHE A 104 6.28 5.94 -6.74
C PHE A 104 6.03 7.45 -6.60
N ALA A 105 7.01 8.19 -6.06
CA ALA A 105 6.88 9.64 -5.88
C ALA A 105 6.63 10.38 -7.20
N ILE A 106 7.21 9.89 -8.32
CA ILE A 106 7.00 10.45 -9.67
C ILE A 106 5.54 10.27 -10.11
N ASP A 107 4.91 9.17 -9.72
CA ASP A 107 3.52 8.84 -10.03
C ASP A 107 2.53 9.44 -9.00
N GLY A 108 3.04 10.15 -7.99
CA GLY A 108 2.25 10.87 -7.00
C GLY A 108 1.61 10.00 -5.91
N TYR A 109 2.19 8.82 -5.63
CA TYR A 109 1.80 7.97 -4.51
C TYR A 109 3.02 7.29 -3.85
N HIS A 110 2.82 6.60 -2.72
CA HIS A 110 3.93 6.04 -1.95
C HIS A 110 4.21 4.59 -2.32
N LEU A 111 3.21 3.72 -2.26
CA LEU A 111 3.34 2.27 -2.41
C LEU A 111 2.24 1.71 -3.30
N CYS A 112 2.55 0.66 -4.03
CA CYS A 112 1.57 -0.19 -4.70
C CYS A 112 0.90 -1.16 -3.71
N SER A 113 -0.15 -1.85 -4.15
CA SER A 113 -0.92 -2.79 -3.32
C SER A 113 -0.65 -4.26 -3.61
N ASP A 114 0.36 -4.55 -4.43
CA ASP A 114 0.72 -5.88 -4.91
C ASP A 114 2.09 -6.36 -4.39
N THR A 115 2.57 -7.49 -4.90
CA THR A 115 3.81 -8.14 -4.50
C THR A 115 5.08 -7.34 -4.82
N GLN A 116 5.02 -6.29 -5.63
CA GLN A 116 6.17 -5.39 -5.83
C GLN A 116 6.44 -4.51 -4.61
N CYS A 117 5.44 -4.35 -3.74
CA CYS A 117 5.54 -3.65 -2.47
C CYS A 117 5.22 -4.61 -1.33
N GLN A 118 4.05 -4.50 -0.79
CA GLN A 118 3.48 -5.37 0.23
C GLN A 118 2.02 -5.62 -0.16
N VAL A 119 1.58 -6.86 -0.19
CA VAL A 119 0.19 -7.17 -0.56
C VAL A 119 -0.76 -6.51 0.43
N TYR A 120 -1.54 -5.55 -0.06
CA TYR A 120 -2.51 -4.81 0.74
C TYR A 120 -3.94 -5.19 0.34
N SER A 121 -4.77 -5.48 1.31
CA SER A 121 -6.18 -5.78 1.11
C SER A 121 -7.05 -5.10 2.17
N ASP A 122 -8.32 -5.50 2.23
CA ASP A 122 -9.31 -4.92 3.14
C ASP A 122 -8.86 -5.01 4.63
N PRO A 123 -8.52 -3.90 5.30
CA PRO A 123 -8.07 -3.90 6.69
C PRO A 123 -9.09 -4.46 7.70
N ARG A 124 -10.38 -4.56 7.32
CA ARG A 124 -11.43 -5.13 8.20
C ARG A 124 -11.26 -6.63 8.39
N GLN A 125 -10.54 -7.29 7.49
CA GLN A 125 -10.24 -8.73 7.59
C GLN A 125 -9.18 -9.04 8.65
N ALA A 126 -8.47 -8.03 9.15
CA ALA A 126 -7.52 -8.22 10.23
C ALA A 126 -8.20 -8.80 11.49
N SER A 127 -7.62 -9.84 12.08
CA SER A 127 -8.09 -10.41 13.33
C SER A 127 -7.85 -9.48 14.52
N ALA A 128 -8.51 -9.74 15.65
CA ALA A 128 -8.25 -8.99 16.88
C ALA A 128 -6.79 -9.11 17.32
N ALA A 129 -6.16 -10.27 17.13
CA ALA A 129 -4.75 -10.51 17.44
C ALA A 129 -3.81 -9.64 16.58
N VAL A 130 -4.06 -9.55 15.27
CA VAL A 130 -3.31 -8.69 14.35
C VAL A 130 -3.42 -7.22 14.78
N ARG A 131 -4.64 -6.73 15.03
CA ARG A 131 -4.83 -5.34 15.49
C ARG A 131 -4.15 -5.07 16.84
N GLN A 132 -4.15 -6.05 17.74
CA GLN A 132 -3.47 -5.93 19.03
C GLN A 132 -1.95 -5.84 18.85
N ALA A 133 -1.36 -6.69 17.99
CA ALA A 133 0.06 -6.68 17.70
C ALA A 133 0.51 -5.35 17.07
N ILE A 134 -0.24 -4.83 16.09
CA ILE A 134 0.03 -3.54 15.46
C ILE A 134 -0.01 -2.41 16.50
N ARG A 135 -1.05 -2.37 17.36
CA ARG A 135 -1.16 -1.37 18.43
C ARG A 135 -0.05 -1.49 19.47
N ALA A 136 0.33 -2.70 19.86
CA ALA A 136 1.38 -2.93 20.84
C ALA A 136 2.76 -2.45 20.36
N THR A 137 2.96 -2.42 19.04
CA THR A 137 4.21 -1.99 18.39
C THR A 137 4.07 -0.64 17.66
N ALA A 138 3.02 0.14 17.94
CA ALA A 138 2.75 1.38 17.24
C ALA A 138 3.96 2.32 17.25
N GLY A 139 4.33 2.85 16.08
CA GLY A 139 5.47 3.74 15.90
C GLY A 139 6.85 3.08 16.02
N GLN A 140 6.94 1.78 16.34
CA GLN A 140 8.24 1.09 16.41
C GLN A 140 8.72 0.70 15.01
N VAL A 141 9.98 1.01 14.72
CA VAL A 141 10.67 0.70 13.47
C VAL A 141 12.09 0.22 13.75
N LEU A 142 12.67 -0.51 12.81
CA LEU A 142 14.09 -0.78 12.80
C LEU A 142 14.82 0.39 12.10
N ALA A 143 15.79 0.98 12.78
CA ALA A 143 16.50 2.13 12.25
C ALA A 143 18.02 1.98 12.42
N TRP A 144 18.77 2.58 11.52
CA TRP A 144 20.21 2.75 11.59
C TRP A 144 20.54 4.22 11.33
N ASN A 145 21.35 4.82 12.16
CA ASN A 145 21.70 6.25 12.09
C ASN A 145 20.48 7.19 11.98
N GLY A 146 19.37 6.85 12.65
CA GLY A 146 18.15 7.65 12.65
C GLY A 146 17.19 7.41 11.48
N GLU A 147 17.60 6.62 10.47
CA GLU A 147 16.79 6.33 9.29
C GLU A 147 16.25 4.89 9.33
N PRO A 148 14.98 4.63 8.87
CA PRO A 148 14.46 3.29 8.71
C PRO A 148 15.35 2.46 7.76
N ILE A 149 15.70 1.23 8.18
CA ILE A 149 16.49 0.33 7.35
C ILE A 149 15.64 -0.30 6.24
N GLN A 150 16.32 -0.85 5.21
CA GLN A 150 15.67 -1.71 4.22
C GLN A 150 15.40 -3.09 4.86
N ALA A 151 14.23 -3.21 5.50
CA ALA A 151 13.83 -4.41 6.25
C ALA A 151 13.22 -5.46 5.32
N TRP A 152 14.05 -6.13 4.53
CA TRP A 152 13.61 -7.22 3.66
C TRP A 152 13.22 -8.45 4.48
N TYR A 153 12.15 -9.11 4.06
CA TYR A 153 11.68 -10.35 4.68
C TYR A 153 11.10 -11.29 3.61
N HIS A 154 11.00 -12.56 3.94
CA HIS A 154 10.51 -13.61 3.05
C HIS A 154 9.82 -14.72 3.87
N ALA A 155 8.96 -15.48 3.22
CA ALA A 155 8.18 -16.55 3.86
C ALA A 155 9.03 -17.76 4.28
N SER A 156 10.13 -18.02 3.55
CA SER A 156 11.02 -19.16 3.83
C SER A 156 12.41 -18.88 3.26
N ASN A 157 13.43 -19.21 4.03
CA ASN A 157 14.83 -19.11 3.61
C ASN A 157 15.48 -20.46 3.28
N GLY A 158 14.71 -21.55 3.27
CA GLY A 158 15.24 -22.89 3.04
C GLY A 158 16.21 -23.38 4.11
N GLY A 159 16.28 -22.71 5.28
CA GLY A 159 17.18 -23.02 6.40
C GLY A 159 18.50 -22.23 6.39
N VAL A 160 18.81 -21.48 5.35
CA VAL A 160 20.01 -20.64 5.23
C VAL A 160 19.62 -19.26 4.74
N MET A 161 20.03 -18.23 5.47
CA MET A 161 19.81 -16.83 5.03
C MET A 161 20.97 -16.40 4.14
N ALA A 162 20.65 -15.78 3.00
CA ALA A 162 21.63 -15.06 2.19
C ALA A 162 22.16 -13.83 2.93
N GLY A 163 23.43 -13.53 2.78
CA GLY A 163 23.99 -12.23 3.18
C GLY A 163 23.47 -11.10 2.29
N GLY A 164 23.51 -9.86 2.80
CA GLY A 164 23.04 -8.70 2.03
C GLY A 164 23.83 -8.51 0.72
N ASP A 165 25.09 -8.87 0.69
CA ASP A 165 26.00 -8.85 -0.46
C ASP A 165 25.73 -9.98 -1.48
N GLU A 166 24.98 -11.00 -1.07
CA GLU A 166 24.57 -12.12 -1.97
C GLU A 166 23.20 -11.87 -2.59
N ALA A 167 22.36 -11.05 -1.96
CA ALA A 167 20.97 -10.85 -2.34
C ALA A 167 20.70 -9.52 -3.07
N TRP A 168 21.59 -8.51 -2.91
CA TRP A 168 21.38 -7.11 -3.39
C TRP A 168 22.63 -6.48 -3.96
#